data_aeaa5e694d2df3bab4c6388e8ab52a1c
#
_entry.id   aeaa5e694d2df3bab4c6388e8ab52a1c
#
_cell.length_a   1.000
_cell.length_b   1.000
_cell.length_c   1.000
_cell.angle_alpha   90.00
_cell.angle_beta   90.00
_cell.angle_gamma   90.00
#
_symmetry.space_group_name_H-M   'P 1'
#
loop_
_entity.id
_entity.type
_entity.pdbx_description
1 polymer ?
#
loop_
_entity_poly.entity_id
_entity_poly.type
_entity_poly.pdbx_seq_one_letter_code
_entity_poly.pdbx_strand_id
1 'polypeptide(L)'
;MVFGAGGQVGLHLIETASGSGHHMVALTHSDADICDSEAVAAAIAEHAPSVIVNAAAYTAVDKAESDEARAFQVNRDGAAVLAEQAAQANLPLIHISTDYVFDGAARVPYEEEHEVNPQGAYARSKEAGERAVRASHGKHLILRTAWVYGPFGTNFVKTMLRLGAERDEIRVVDDQTGRPTSTGDLAEAILAIAEAAQDPDFAQWGTYHYAGADTVTWHGFATMIFAEAETFGRKVPRVQPIATAEFPTAAPRPAYSVLSTAKLERSFGIKPRPLRASLKATIERLLGRRDKA
;
A
#
# COMPACT_ATOMS: atom_id res chain seq x y z
N MET A 1 -14.62 -8.70 -3.97
CA MET A 1 -14.75 -8.48 -2.50
C MET A 1 -13.46 -7.90 -1.96
N VAL A 2 -13.52 -6.90 -1.06
CA VAL A 2 -12.33 -6.27 -0.46
C VAL A 2 -12.42 -6.35 1.06
N PHE A 3 -11.43 -6.96 1.69
CA PHE A 3 -11.23 -6.89 3.14
C PHE A 3 -10.30 -5.72 3.46
N GLY A 4 -10.56 -5.02 4.58
CA GLY A 4 -9.84 -3.79 4.92
C GLY A 4 -10.35 -2.54 4.19
N ALA A 5 -11.64 -2.53 3.86
CA ALA A 5 -12.32 -1.48 3.11
C ALA A 5 -12.24 -0.09 3.77
N GLY A 6 -12.09 -0.01 5.10
CA GLY A 6 -11.92 1.26 5.83
C GLY A 6 -10.52 1.87 5.74
N GLY A 7 -9.52 1.15 5.19
CA GLY A 7 -8.16 1.64 4.98
C GLY A 7 -8.02 2.57 3.76
N GLN A 8 -6.86 3.22 3.62
CA GLN A 8 -6.60 4.16 2.52
C GLN A 8 -6.81 3.52 1.14
N VAL A 9 -6.28 2.31 0.93
CA VAL A 9 -6.39 1.58 -0.34
C VAL A 9 -7.82 1.07 -0.53
N GLY A 10 -8.45 0.52 0.53
CA GLY A 10 -9.83 0.03 0.49
C GLY A 10 -10.83 1.12 0.08
N LEU A 11 -10.74 2.32 0.68
CA LEU A 11 -11.59 3.45 0.33
C LEU A 11 -11.41 3.91 -1.13
N HIS A 12 -10.16 3.91 -1.63
CA HIS A 12 -9.92 4.23 -3.03
C HIS A 12 -10.42 3.14 -3.99
N LEU A 13 -10.28 1.87 -3.61
CA LEU A 13 -10.85 0.76 -4.40
C LEU A 13 -12.36 0.90 -4.58
N ILE A 14 -13.08 1.23 -3.49
CA ILE A 14 -14.53 1.47 -3.54
C ILE A 14 -14.86 2.61 -4.51
N GLU A 15 -14.14 3.72 -4.41
CA GLU A 15 -14.38 4.89 -5.26
C GLU A 15 -14.07 4.59 -6.74
N THR A 16 -12.93 3.96 -7.01
CA THR A 16 -12.51 3.63 -8.39
C THR A 16 -13.47 2.61 -9.01
N ALA A 17 -13.90 1.60 -8.25
CA ALA A 17 -14.86 0.60 -8.71
C ALA A 17 -16.23 1.21 -9.07
N SER A 18 -16.69 2.21 -8.31
CA SER A 18 -17.97 2.89 -8.58
C SER A 18 -18.02 3.59 -9.94
N GLY A 19 -16.86 3.98 -10.49
CA GLY A 19 -16.73 4.60 -11.82
C GLY A 19 -16.50 3.63 -12.98
N SER A 20 -16.23 2.33 -12.70
CA SER A 20 -15.76 1.36 -13.70
C SER A 20 -16.70 0.17 -13.94
N GLY A 21 -17.92 0.19 -13.36
CA GLY A 21 -18.90 -0.89 -13.54
C GLY A 21 -18.63 -2.16 -12.73
N HIS A 22 -17.59 -2.17 -11.87
CA HIS A 22 -17.34 -3.28 -10.96
C HIS A 22 -18.30 -3.27 -9.76
N HIS A 23 -18.89 -4.42 -9.44
CA HIS A 23 -19.64 -4.59 -8.20
C HIS A 23 -18.67 -4.89 -7.05
N MET A 24 -18.53 -3.96 -6.10
CA MET A 24 -17.61 -4.06 -4.98
C MET A 24 -18.34 -4.41 -3.69
N VAL A 25 -17.99 -5.55 -3.10
CA VAL A 25 -18.35 -5.88 -1.72
C VAL A 25 -17.20 -5.40 -0.83
N ALA A 26 -17.48 -4.41 0.00
CA ALA A 26 -16.49 -3.71 0.84
C ALA A 26 -16.68 -4.11 2.31
N LEU A 27 -15.70 -4.82 2.89
CA LEU A 27 -15.76 -5.32 4.26
C LEU A 27 -14.70 -4.62 5.12
N THR A 28 -15.16 -3.98 6.18
CA THR A 28 -14.30 -3.43 7.24
C THR A 28 -13.99 -4.50 8.27
N HIS A 29 -13.13 -4.20 9.25
CA HIS A 29 -12.85 -5.11 10.36
C HIS A 29 -14.11 -5.47 11.17
N SER A 30 -15.06 -4.55 11.30
CA SER A 30 -16.32 -4.80 12.01
C SER A 30 -17.32 -5.67 11.23
N ASP A 31 -17.19 -5.72 9.91
CA ASP A 31 -18.04 -6.55 9.06
C ASP A 31 -17.51 -8.00 9.00
N ALA A 32 -16.19 -8.16 8.88
CA ALA A 32 -15.53 -9.46 8.95
C ALA A 32 -14.07 -9.28 9.37
N ASP A 33 -13.69 -9.81 10.56
CA ASP A 33 -12.29 -9.89 10.97
C ASP A 33 -11.59 -10.97 10.14
N ILE A 34 -10.52 -10.61 9.43
CA ILE A 34 -9.74 -11.56 8.63
C ILE A 34 -9.09 -12.68 9.46
N CYS A 35 -8.96 -12.49 10.78
CA CYS A 35 -8.45 -13.51 11.71
C CYS A 35 -9.53 -14.53 12.13
N ASP A 36 -10.79 -14.29 11.77
CA ASP A 36 -11.92 -15.18 12.06
C ASP A 36 -12.29 -15.96 10.79
N SER A 37 -11.93 -17.24 10.76
CA SER A 37 -12.14 -18.13 9.61
C SER A 37 -13.63 -18.33 9.30
N GLU A 38 -14.50 -18.36 10.32
CA GLU A 38 -15.95 -18.54 10.13
C GLU A 38 -16.57 -17.27 9.53
N ALA A 39 -16.17 -16.09 10.03
CA ALA A 39 -16.63 -14.81 9.47
C ALA A 39 -16.20 -14.63 8.01
N VAL A 40 -14.95 -14.99 7.67
CA VAL A 40 -14.45 -14.93 6.29
C VAL A 40 -15.22 -15.91 5.38
N ALA A 41 -15.42 -17.16 5.82
CA ALA A 41 -16.15 -18.17 5.06
C ALA A 41 -17.62 -17.74 4.83
N ALA A 42 -18.28 -17.21 5.87
CA ALA A 42 -19.66 -16.72 5.78
C ALA A 42 -19.78 -15.57 4.76
N ALA A 43 -18.85 -14.59 4.81
CA ALA A 43 -18.85 -13.48 3.86
C ALA A 43 -18.64 -13.94 2.41
N ILE A 44 -17.75 -14.91 2.17
CA ILE A 44 -17.53 -15.48 0.83
C ILE A 44 -18.81 -16.21 0.34
N ALA A 45 -19.44 -17.00 1.20
CA ALA A 45 -20.66 -17.73 0.85
C ALA A 45 -21.85 -16.79 0.57
N GLU A 46 -22.02 -15.74 1.39
CA GLU A 46 -23.13 -14.78 1.25
C GLU A 46 -23.02 -13.97 -0.05
N HIS A 47 -21.81 -13.50 -0.36
CA HIS A 47 -21.62 -12.54 -1.46
C HIS A 47 -21.12 -13.16 -2.76
N ALA A 48 -20.71 -14.43 -2.76
CA ALA A 48 -20.20 -15.16 -3.92
C ALA A 48 -19.28 -14.33 -4.85
N PRO A 49 -18.16 -13.78 -4.34
CA PRO A 49 -17.29 -12.91 -5.11
C PRO A 49 -16.56 -13.67 -6.22
N SER A 50 -16.15 -12.97 -7.28
CA SER A 50 -15.27 -13.54 -8.31
C SER A 50 -13.77 -13.41 -7.96
N VAL A 51 -13.40 -12.42 -7.14
CA VAL A 51 -12.02 -12.16 -6.70
C VAL A 51 -12.04 -11.61 -5.27
N ILE A 52 -11.04 -11.98 -4.48
CA ILE A 52 -10.80 -11.46 -3.13
C ILE A 52 -9.57 -10.55 -3.15
N VAL A 53 -9.70 -9.34 -2.55
CA VAL A 53 -8.60 -8.40 -2.33
C VAL A 53 -8.38 -8.25 -0.83
N ASN A 54 -7.20 -8.62 -0.35
CA ASN A 54 -6.78 -8.38 1.02
C ASN A 54 -6.03 -7.04 1.13
N ALA A 55 -6.73 -5.99 1.50
CA ALA A 55 -6.19 -4.67 1.86
C ALA A 55 -6.15 -4.45 3.38
N ALA A 56 -6.53 -5.45 4.18
CA ALA A 56 -6.44 -5.41 5.64
C ALA A 56 -5.01 -5.70 6.10
N ALA A 57 -4.50 -4.89 7.00
CA ALA A 57 -3.19 -5.09 7.61
C ALA A 57 -3.06 -4.29 8.91
N TYR A 58 -2.19 -4.76 9.79
CA TYR A 58 -1.63 -3.96 10.88
C TYR A 58 -0.48 -3.12 10.29
N THR A 59 -0.68 -1.81 10.15
CA THR A 59 0.26 -0.91 9.44
C THR A 59 0.97 0.10 10.35
N ALA A 60 0.77 0.05 11.65
CA ALA A 60 1.44 0.92 12.62
C ALA A 60 2.87 0.44 12.86
N VAL A 61 3.79 0.78 11.93
CA VAL A 61 5.15 0.24 11.84
C VAL A 61 5.92 0.36 13.16
N ASP A 62 5.95 1.56 13.78
CA ASP A 62 6.67 1.76 15.04
C ASP A 62 5.99 1.06 16.22
N LYS A 63 4.66 1.03 16.25
CA LYS A 63 3.91 0.34 17.29
C LYS A 63 4.08 -1.17 17.21
N ALA A 64 4.32 -1.72 16.03
CA ALA A 64 4.56 -3.15 15.85
C ALA A 64 5.76 -3.67 16.67
N GLU A 65 6.77 -2.83 16.94
CA GLU A 65 7.93 -3.23 17.77
C GLU A 65 7.53 -3.55 19.22
N SER A 66 6.46 -2.97 19.73
CA SER A 66 5.91 -3.23 21.05
C SER A 66 4.62 -4.06 21.05
N ASP A 67 4.05 -4.34 19.88
CA ASP A 67 2.78 -5.05 19.69
C ASP A 67 2.94 -6.15 18.61
N GLU A 68 4.09 -6.85 18.66
CA GLU A 68 4.49 -7.83 17.63
C GLU A 68 3.47 -8.96 17.49
N ALA A 69 2.92 -9.45 18.60
CA ALA A 69 1.92 -10.52 18.58
C ALA A 69 0.67 -10.12 17.76
N ARG A 70 0.18 -8.89 17.94
CA ARG A 70 -0.97 -8.40 17.15
C ARG A 70 -0.60 -8.17 15.69
N ALA A 71 0.60 -7.65 15.42
CA ALA A 71 1.09 -7.50 14.05
C ALA A 71 1.14 -8.85 13.31
N PHE A 72 1.66 -9.90 13.93
CA PHE A 72 1.67 -11.26 13.37
C PHE A 72 0.27 -11.86 13.24
N GLN A 73 -0.58 -11.67 14.22
CA GLN A 73 -1.97 -12.16 14.18
C GLN A 73 -2.69 -11.60 12.94
N VAL A 74 -2.60 -10.29 12.69
CA VAL A 74 -3.30 -9.68 11.56
C VAL A 74 -2.58 -9.96 10.23
N ASN A 75 -1.26 -9.72 10.19
CA ASN A 75 -0.52 -9.73 8.93
C ASN A 75 -0.13 -11.15 8.46
N ARG A 76 0.04 -12.11 9.38
CA ARG A 76 0.33 -13.51 9.07
C ARG A 76 -0.92 -14.37 9.14
N ASP A 77 -1.55 -14.45 10.32
CA ASP A 77 -2.63 -15.42 10.55
C ASP A 77 -3.89 -15.01 9.78
N GLY A 78 -4.26 -13.72 9.78
CA GLY A 78 -5.38 -13.23 8.98
C GLY A 78 -5.14 -13.38 7.47
N ALA A 79 -3.91 -13.20 6.98
CA ALA A 79 -3.57 -13.47 5.59
C ALA A 79 -3.66 -14.96 5.24
N ALA A 80 -3.25 -15.85 6.16
CA ALA A 80 -3.38 -17.31 6.02
C ALA A 80 -4.85 -17.71 5.90
N VAL A 81 -5.70 -17.24 6.83
CA VAL A 81 -7.15 -17.52 6.81
C VAL A 81 -7.77 -17.09 5.48
N LEU A 82 -7.49 -15.88 5.00
CA LEU A 82 -8.01 -15.44 3.69
C LEU A 82 -7.53 -16.31 2.54
N ALA A 83 -6.26 -16.72 2.55
CA ALA A 83 -5.71 -17.58 1.50
C ALA A 83 -6.33 -18.99 1.53
N GLU A 84 -6.54 -19.58 2.71
CA GLU A 84 -7.18 -20.88 2.89
C GLU A 84 -8.64 -20.83 2.43
N GLN A 85 -9.41 -19.82 2.83
CA GLN A 85 -10.79 -19.66 2.43
C GLN A 85 -10.93 -19.37 0.92
N ALA A 86 -10.04 -18.56 0.35
CA ALA A 86 -9.97 -18.34 -1.10
C ALA A 86 -9.66 -19.65 -1.86
N ALA A 87 -8.74 -20.46 -1.35
CA ALA A 87 -8.39 -21.75 -1.93
C ALA A 87 -9.58 -22.74 -1.90
N GLN A 88 -10.30 -22.84 -0.76
CA GLN A 88 -11.47 -23.69 -0.61
C GLN A 88 -12.60 -23.28 -1.58
N ALA A 89 -12.78 -21.97 -1.78
CA ALA A 89 -13.75 -21.42 -2.72
C ALA A 89 -13.24 -21.38 -4.17
N ASN A 90 -11.98 -21.78 -4.43
CA ASN A 90 -11.31 -21.71 -5.74
C ASN A 90 -11.29 -20.29 -6.36
N LEU A 91 -11.17 -19.25 -5.54
CA LEU A 91 -11.21 -17.82 -5.94
C LEU A 91 -9.80 -17.23 -6.02
N PRO A 92 -9.51 -16.35 -6.99
CA PRO A 92 -8.29 -15.55 -6.99
C PRO A 92 -8.17 -14.68 -5.73
N LEU A 93 -6.95 -14.59 -5.17
CA LEU A 93 -6.61 -13.74 -4.05
C LEU A 93 -5.53 -12.72 -4.44
N ILE A 94 -5.81 -11.44 -4.30
CA ILE A 94 -4.82 -10.36 -4.38
C ILE A 94 -4.47 -9.93 -2.95
N HIS A 95 -3.22 -10.11 -2.53
CA HIS A 95 -2.74 -9.75 -1.20
C HIS A 95 -1.77 -8.56 -1.28
N ILE A 96 -2.12 -7.43 -0.63
CA ILE A 96 -1.26 -6.25 -0.61
C ILE A 96 -0.15 -6.44 0.43
N SER A 97 1.11 -6.29 -0.02
CA SER A 97 2.31 -6.38 0.79
C SER A 97 3.13 -5.08 0.73
N THR A 98 4.39 -5.12 1.14
CA THR A 98 5.23 -3.96 1.41
C THR A 98 6.65 -4.13 0.86
N ASP A 99 7.29 -3.00 0.55
CA ASP A 99 8.74 -2.88 0.30
C ASP A 99 9.60 -3.23 1.52
N TYR A 100 9.06 -3.16 2.73
CA TYR A 100 9.77 -3.47 3.99
C TYR A 100 10.17 -4.95 4.13
N VAL A 101 9.73 -5.83 3.23
CA VAL A 101 10.24 -7.21 3.18
C VAL A 101 11.72 -7.28 2.82
N PHE A 102 12.28 -6.22 2.23
CA PHE A 102 13.69 -6.09 1.89
C PHE A 102 14.49 -5.36 2.99
N ASP A 103 15.80 -5.61 3.04
CA ASP A 103 16.69 -5.05 4.07
C ASP A 103 17.10 -3.58 3.86
N GLY A 104 16.86 -3.04 2.69
CA GLY A 104 17.22 -1.65 2.37
C GLY A 104 18.69 -1.45 2.00
N ALA A 105 19.47 -2.51 1.76
CA ALA A 105 20.91 -2.44 1.45
C ALA A 105 21.23 -2.36 -0.05
N ALA A 106 20.25 -2.56 -0.92
CA ALA A 106 20.45 -2.51 -2.37
C ALA A 106 20.80 -1.09 -2.87
N ARG A 107 21.39 -1.04 -4.06
CA ARG A 107 21.72 0.20 -4.79
C ARG A 107 21.05 0.25 -6.17
N VAL A 108 20.25 -0.76 -6.46
CA VAL A 108 19.43 -0.89 -7.67
C VAL A 108 18.01 -1.27 -7.24
N PRO A 109 16.98 -0.98 -8.05
CA PRO A 109 15.61 -1.34 -7.70
C PRO A 109 15.47 -2.83 -7.37
N TYR A 110 14.78 -3.14 -6.26
CA TYR A 110 14.46 -4.52 -5.90
C TYR A 110 13.50 -5.13 -6.92
N GLU A 111 13.85 -6.29 -7.42
CA GLU A 111 12.99 -7.15 -8.23
C GLU A 111 12.30 -8.18 -7.33
N GLU A 112 11.26 -8.83 -7.83
CA GLU A 112 10.43 -9.74 -7.06
C GLU A 112 11.19 -10.99 -6.57
N GLU A 113 12.22 -11.39 -7.30
CA GLU A 113 13.09 -12.54 -7.04
C GLU A 113 14.27 -12.24 -6.09
N HIS A 114 14.48 -10.96 -5.73
CA HIS A 114 15.51 -10.62 -4.74
C HIS A 114 15.18 -11.26 -3.38
N GLU A 115 16.23 -11.69 -2.68
CA GLU A 115 16.11 -12.27 -1.35
C GLU A 115 15.46 -11.27 -0.39
N VAL A 116 14.42 -11.73 0.33
CA VAL A 116 13.76 -10.95 1.37
C VAL A 116 14.51 -11.09 2.68
N ASN A 117 14.73 -9.97 3.37
CA ASN A 117 15.41 -9.90 4.67
C ASN A 117 14.76 -8.80 5.53
N PRO A 118 13.52 -9.03 6.03
CA PRO A 118 12.72 -8.02 6.71
C PRO A 118 13.35 -7.58 8.03
N GLN A 119 13.49 -6.28 8.22
CA GLN A 119 13.97 -5.66 9.43
C GLN A 119 12.79 -5.10 10.25
N GLY A 120 12.72 -5.40 11.56
CA GLY A 120 11.60 -4.95 12.40
C GLY A 120 10.34 -5.84 12.36
N ALA A 121 9.50 -5.69 13.37
CA ALA A 121 8.33 -6.56 13.61
C ALA A 121 7.27 -6.46 12.51
N TYR A 122 6.95 -5.25 12.06
CA TYR A 122 6.02 -5.05 10.95
C TYR A 122 6.48 -5.79 9.69
N ALA A 123 7.74 -5.58 9.31
CA ALA A 123 8.31 -6.18 8.11
C ALA A 123 8.28 -7.71 8.17
N ARG A 124 8.72 -8.30 9.31
CA ARG A 124 8.66 -9.75 9.56
C ARG A 124 7.24 -10.29 9.51
N SER A 125 6.28 -9.58 10.10
CA SER A 125 4.88 -10.02 10.09
C SER A 125 4.27 -10.02 8.68
N LYS A 126 4.58 -9.01 7.85
CA LYS A 126 4.12 -8.94 6.46
C LYS A 126 4.76 -10.04 5.58
N GLU A 127 6.07 -10.27 5.72
CA GLU A 127 6.75 -11.34 4.99
C GLU A 127 6.22 -12.73 5.41
N ALA A 128 5.96 -12.94 6.70
CA ALA A 128 5.32 -14.17 7.17
C ALA A 128 3.92 -14.37 6.56
N GLY A 129 3.16 -13.28 6.34
CA GLY A 129 1.89 -13.31 5.62
C GLY A 129 2.06 -13.71 4.15
N GLU A 130 3.06 -13.15 3.45
CA GLU A 130 3.37 -13.56 2.08
C GLU A 130 3.68 -15.06 1.99
N ARG A 131 4.47 -15.60 2.95
CA ARG A 131 4.75 -17.04 3.00
C ARG A 131 3.51 -17.87 3.23
N ALA A 132 2.63 -17.44 4.14
CA ALA A 132 1.37 -18.12 4.41
C ALA A 132 0.46 -18.15 3.18
N VAL A 133 0.32 -17.03 2.48
CA VAL A 133 -0.45 -16.94 1.22
C VAL A 133 0.11 -17.90 0.16
N ARG A 134 1.42 -17.88 -0.07
CA ARG A 134 2.07 -18.78 -1.04
C ARG A 134 1.89 -20.25 -0.71
N ALA A 135 1.93 -20.61 0.58
CA ALA A 135 1.78 -21.99 1.04
C ALA A 135 0.33 -22.50 0.92
N SER A 136 -0.66 -21.63 1.15
CA SER A 136 -2.08 -22.01 1.23
C SER A 136 -2.81 -21.96 -0.11
N HIS A 137 -2.38 -21.12 -1.06
CA HIS A 137 -3.18 -20.86 -2.26
C HIS A 137 -2.38 -20.65 -3.53
N GLY A 138 -2.59 -21.50 -4.54
CA GLY A 138 -1.91 -21.40 -5.84
C GLY A 138 -2.40 -20.21 -6.71
N LYS A 139 -3.68 -19.81 -6.60
CA LYS A 139 -4.26 -18.69 -7.34
C LYS A 139 -4.11 -17.37 -6.57
N HIS A 140 -2.87 -16.97 -6.27
CA HIS A 140 -2.59 -15.74 -5.55
C HIS A 140 -1.76 -14.75 -6.37
N LEU A 141 -2.00 -13.47 -6.10
CA LEU A 141 -1.18 -12.36 -6.55
C LEU A 141 -0.77 -11.55 -5.31
N ILE A 142 0.51 -11.59 -4.94
CA ILE A 142 1.06 -10.74 -3.89
C ILE A 142 1.56 -9.47 -4.54
N LEU A 143 1.00 -8.33 -4.13
CA LEU A 143 1.35 -7.02 -4.67
C LEU A 143 2.10 -6.20 -3.61
N ARG A 144 3.44 -6.17 -3.69
CA ARG A 144 4.27 -5.32 -2.84
C ARG A 144 4.19 -3.88 -3.32
N THR A 145 3.99 -2.96 -2.39
CA THR A 145 3.92 -1.51 -2.67
C THR A 145 4.73 -0.73 -1.65
N ALA A 146 4.97 0.57 -1.90
CA ALA A 146 5.84 1.41 -1.10
C ALA A 146 5.24 2.80 -0.90
N TRP A 147 5.48 3.43 0.27
CA TRP A 147 5.23 4.84 0.55
C TRP A 147 3.82 5.32 0.12
N VAL A 148 2.82 4.56 0.51
CA VAL A 148 1.42 4.77 0.08
C VAL A 148 0.87 6.07 0.63
N TYR A 149 0.32 6.92 -0.24
CA TYR A 149 -0.32 8.18 0.11
C TYR A 149 -1.62 8.40 -0.68
N GLY A 150 -2.50 9.23 -0.13
CA GLY A 150 -3.75 9.58 -0.79
C GLY A 150 -4.62 10.52 0.05
N PRO A 151 -5.86 10.79 -0.37
CA PRO A 151 -6.75 11.70 0.33
C PRO A 151 -7.34 11.10 1.60
N PHE A 152 -7.34 9.78 1.73
CA PHE A 152 -7.93 9.06 2.86
C PHE A 152 -6.92 8.76 3.97
N GLY A 153 -7.43 8.51 5.18
CA GLY A 153 -6.64 8.09 6.33
C GLY A 153 -5.53 9.08 6.72
N THR A 154 -4.47 8.57 7.36
CA THR A 154 -3.27 9.32 7.73
C THR A 154 -2.10 8.87 6.88
N ASN A 155 -1.36 9.82 6.31
CA ASN A 155 -0.18 9.54 5.48
C ASN A 155 0.78 10.73 5.46
N PHE A 156 1.93 10.55 4.82
CA PHE A 156 2.99 11.54 4.79
C PHE A 156 2.54 12.87 4.14
N VAL A 157 1.79 12.83 3.03
CA VAL A 157 1.29 14.06 2.35
C VAL A 157 0.42 14.88 3.28
N LYS A 158 -0.57 14.26 3.93
CA LYS A 158 -1.47 14.95 4.87
C LYS A 158 -0.71 15.46 6.10
N THR A 159 0.29 14.71 6.56
CA THR A 159 1.15 15.13 7.68
C THR A 159 1.97 16.37 7.30
N MET A 160 2.60 16.39 6.11
CA MET A 160 3.35 17.55 5.64
C MET A 160 2.46 18.77 5.47
N LEU A 161 1.29 18.64 4.83
CA LEU A 161 0.34 19.74 4.67
C LEU A 161 -0.10 20.34 6.01
N ARG A 162 -0.36 19.51 7.02
CA ARG A 162 -0.71 19.97 8.37
C ARG A 162 0.48 20.69 9.04
N LEU A 163 1.66 20.08 9.04
CA LEU A 163 2.86 20.68 9.65
C LEU A 163 3.26 21.98 8.95
N GLY A 164 3.14 22.05 7.62
CA GLY A 164 3.44 23.26 6.86
C GLY A 164 2.51 24.44 7.19
N ALA A 165 1.26 24.17 7.57
CA ALA A 165 0.35 25.19 8.05
C ALA A 165 0.70 25.72 9.46
N GLU A 166 1.33 24.88 10.29
CA GLU A 166 1.63 25.17 11.70
C GLU A 166 3.04 25.72 11.93
N ARG A 167 4.03 25.43 11.04
CA ARG A 167 5.44 25.68 11.27
C ARG A 167 6.09 26.45 10.12
N ASP A 168 7.13 27.22 10.44
CA ASP A 168 7.96 27.93 9.44
C ASP A 168 9.10 27.05 8.91
N GLU A 169 9.49 26.03 9.68
CA GLU A 169 10.54 25.09 9.33
C GLU A 169 10.14 23.66 9.70
N ILE A 170 10.47 22.72 8.81
CA ILE A 170 10.23 21.28 9.01
C ILE A 170 11.52 20.54 8.64
N ARG A 171 11.94 19.64 9.53
CA ARG A 171 13.10 18.76 9.32
C ARG A 171 12.63 17.43 8.73
N VAL A 172 13.21 17.00 7.61
CA VAL A 172 12.82 15.78 6.91
C VAL A 172 14.03 14.97 6.49
N VAL A 173 13.98 13.65 6.68
CA VAL A 173 15.06 12.70 6.36
C VAL A 173 15.37 12.71 4.86
N ASP A 174 16.66 12.77 4.49
CA ASP A 174 17.14 12.86 3.11
C ASP A 174 18.06 11.70 2.68
N ASP A 175 18.33 10.76 3.57
CA ASP A 175 19.14 9.57 3.33
C ASP A 175 18.33 8.26 3.25
N GLN A 176 17.01 8.37 3.09
CA GLN A 176 16.11 7.25 2.79
C GLN A 176 15.45 7.47 1.43
N THR A 177 15.61 6.51 0.54
CA THR A 177 15.16 6.60 -0.85
C THR A 177 14.10 5.55 -1.17
N GLY A 178 12.99 5.97 -1.78
CA GLY A 178 11.86 5.10 -2.14
C GLY A 178 11.01 5.65 -3.27
N ARG A 179 9.86 5.05 -3.49
CA ARG A 179 8.88 5.46 -4.51
C ARG A 179 7.52 5.74 -3.87
N PRO A 180 7.11 7.01 -3.72
CA PRO A 180 5.76 7.34 -3.27
C PRO A 180 4.71 6.80 -4.23
N THR A 181 3.70 6.13 -3.69
CA THR A 181 2.65 5.46 -4.46
C THR A 181 1.27 6.02 -4.10
N SER A 182 0.60 6.60 -5.08
CA SER A 182 -0.78 7.08 -4.90
C SER A 182 -1.74 5.92 -4.70
N THR A 183 -2.64 6.04 -3.69
CA THR A 183 -3.70 5.03 -3.48
C THR A 183 -4.68 4.94 -4.65
N GLY A 184 -4.85 6.03 -5.42
CA GLY A 184 -5.68 6.01 -6.63
C GLY A 184 -5.05 5.16 -7.72
N ASP A 185 -3.77 5.38 -8.02
CA ASP A 185 -3.05 4.60 -9.02
C ASP A 185 -2.93 3.12 -8.62
N LEU A 186 -2.71 2.86 -7.32
CA LEU A 186 -2.67 1.50 -6.80
C LEU A 186 -4.04 0.82 -6.91
N ALA A 187 -5.13 1.53 -6.65
CA ALA A 187 -6.49 1.00 -6.79
C ALA A 187 -6.82 0.64 -8.25
N GLU A 188 -6.47 1.50 -9.21
CA GLU A 188 -6.61 1.19 -10.63
C GLU A 188 -5.81 -0.04 -11.04
N ALA A 189 -4.56 -0.16 -10.57
CA ALA A 189 -3.73 -1.33 -10.84
C ALA A 189 -4.34 -2.61 -10.24
N ILE A 190 -4.83 -2.57 -9.01
CA ILE A 190 -5.49 -3.72 -8.35
C ILE A 190 -6.74 -4.14 -9.12
N LEU A 191 -7.59 -3.19 -9.57
CA LEU A 191 -8.79 -3.52 -10.32
C LEU A 191 -8.46 -4.15 -11.68
N ALA A 192 -7.47 -3.63 -12.39
CA ALA A 192 -7.02 -4.20 -13.67
C ALA A 192 -6.46 -5.63 -13.48
N ILE A 193 -5.71 -5.88 -12.41
CA ILE A 193 -5.23 -7.22 -12.05
C ILE A 193 -6.40 -8.13 -11.69
N ALA A 194 -7.38 -7.62 -10.92
CA ALA A 194 -8.56 -8.38 -10.51
C ALA A 194 -9.43 -8.77 -11.71
N GLU A 195 -9.55 -7.90 -12.70
CA GLU A 195 -10.24 -8.20 -13.96
C GLU A 195 -9.51 -9.30 -14.74
N ALA A 196 -8.19 -9.17 -14.93
CA ALA A 196 -7.39 -10.18 -15.60
C ALA A 196 -7.44 -11.56 -14.90
N ALA A 197 -7.43 -11.57 -13.56
CA ALA A 197 -7.46 -12.80 -12.76
C ALA A 197 -8.79 -13.59 -12.84
N GLN A 198 -9.82 -13.01 -13.44
CA GLN A 198 -11.11 -13.70 -13.68
C GLN A 198 -11.11 -14.53 -14.98
N ASP A 199 -10.12 -14.35 -15.83
CA ASP A 199 -9.96 -15.19 -17.03
C ASP A 199 -9.68 -16.63 -16.60
N PRO A 200 -10.47 -17.63 -17.06
CA PRO A 200 -10.23 -19.05 -16.75
C PRO A 200 -8.82 -19.55 -17.13
N ASP A 201 -8.22 -18.96 -18.17
CA ASP A 201 -6.90 -19.30 -18.67
C ASP A 201 -5.77 -18.47 -18.02
N PHE A 202 -6.09 -17.65 -17.02
CA PHE A 202 -5.10 -16.83 -16.33
C PHE A 202 -4.03 -17.68 -15.62
N ALA A 203 -2.76 -17.42 -15.94
CA ALA A 203 -1.64 -18.18 -15.44
C ALA A 203 -0.54 -17.32 -14.76
N GLN A 204 -0.73 -16.00 -14.65
CA GLN A 204 0.28 -15.07 -14.13
C GLN A 204 0.18 -14.91 -12.60
N TRP A 205 0.13 -16.04 -11.90
CA TRP A 205 0.12 -16.07 -10.43
C TRP A 205 1.52 -15.77 -9.86
N GLY A 206 1.57 -15.25 -8.64
CA GLY A 206 2.81 -15.02 -7.91
C GLY A 206 2.98 -13.62 -7.35
N THR A 207 4.23 -13.21 -7.13
CA THR A 207 4.58 -11.93 -6.52
C THR A 207 4.89 -10.89 -7.59
N TYR A 208 4.39 -9.67 -7.38
CA TYR A 208 4.58 -8.49 -8.23
C TYR A 208 4.84 -7.25 -7.39
N HIS A 209 5.47 -6.25 -8.00
CA HIS A 209 5.68 -4.94 -7.40
C HIS A 209 4.86 -3.88 -8.13
N TYR A 210 4.20 -3.00 -7.36
CA TYR A 210 3.62 -1.77 -7.85
C TYR A 210 4.01 -0.59 -6.96
N ALA A 211 4.72 0.38 -7.53
CA ALA A 211 5.11 1.61 -6.86
C ALA A 211 5.09 2.77 -7.88
N GLY A 212 5.08 4.02 -7.40
CA GLY A 212 5.13 5.18 -8.28
C GLY A 212 6.35 5.19 -9.20
N ALA A 213 6.31 5.98 -10.30
CA ALA A 213 7.37 5.97 -11.31
C ALA A 213 8.68 6.56 -10.81
N ASP A 214 8.61 7.59 -9.95
CA ASP A 214 9.77 8.40 -9.59
C ASP A 214 10.40 7.94 -8.28
N THR A 215 11.73 7.95 -8.26
CA THR A 215 12.54 7.67 -7.07
C THR A 215 12.93 8.98 -6.40
N VAL A 216 12.59 9.13 -5.12
CA VAL A 216 12.86 10.34 -4.32
C VAL A 216 13.27 9.97 -2.89
N THR A 217 13.83 10.94 -2.16
CA THR A 217 13.98 10.87 -0.71
C THR A 217 12.71 11.40 -0.01
N TRP A 218 12.55 11.17 1.29
CA TRP A 218 11.45 11.80 2.05
C TRP A 218 11.51 13.33 1.99
N HIS A 219 12.73 13.92 2.07
CA HIS A 219 12.94 15.35 1.92
C HIS A 219 12.54 15.83 0.52
N GLY A 220 12.97 15.14 -0.53
CA GLY A 220 12.57 15.43 -1.91
C GLY A 220 11.06 15.36 -2.08
N PHE A 221 10.41 14.34 -1.51
CA PHE A 221 8.95 14.20 -1.56
C PHE A 221 8.24 15.33 -0.80
N ALA A 222 8.70 15.70 0.40
CA ALA A 222 8.17 16.85 1.15
C ALA A 222 8.27 18.16 0.35
N THR A 223 9.40 18.39 -0.29
CA THR A 223 9.62 19.57 -1.15
C THR A 223 8.61 19.61 -2.31
N MET A 224 8.36 18.47 -2.96
CA MET A 224 7.34 18.38 -4.02
C MET A 224 5.93 18.63 -3.50
N ILE A 225 5.59 18.11 -2.30
CA ILE A 225 4.28 18.35 -1.66
C ILE A 225 4.06 19.85 -1.44
N PHE A 226 5.05 20.56 -0.91
CA PHE A 226 4.92 21.99 -0.64
C PHE A 226 4.90 22.83 -1.92
N ALA A 227 5.71 22.49 -2.92
CA ALA A 227 5.66 23.16 -4.21
C ALA A 227 4.28 23.02 -4.89
N GLU A 228 3.63 21.86 -4.78
CA GLU A 228 2.27 21.70 -5.29
C GLU A 228 1.25 22.43 -4.41
N ALA A 229 1.38 22.42 -3.08
CA ALA A 229 0.49 23.11 -2.16
C ALA A 229 0.56 24.65 -2.32
N GLU A 230 1.71 25.21 -2.71
CA GLU A 230 1.90 26.63 -3.00
C GLU A 230 0.96 27.09 -4.13
N THR A 231 0.71 26.27 -5.14
CA THR A 231 -0.21 26.59 -6.24
C THR A 231 -1.65 26.78 -5.77
N PHE A 232 -1.99 26.30 -4.56
CA PHE A 232 -3.27 26.50 -3.86
C PHE A 232 -3.20 27.60 -2.79
N GLY A 233 -2.19 28.48 -2.84
CA GLY A 233 -2.02 29.58 -1.90
C GLY A 233 -1.64 29.14 -0.48
N ARG A 234 -1.10 27.92 -0.31
CA ARG A 234 -0.66 27.44 1.00
C ARG A 234 0.74 27.97 1.31
N LYS A 235 0.98 28.21 2.61
CA LYS A 235 2.30 28.55 3.11
C LYS A 235 3.28 27.42 2.83
N VAL A 236 4.46 27.78 2.34
CA VAL A 236 5.58 26.85 2.14
C VAL A 236 6.59 27.04 3.28
N PRO A 237 6.74 26.07 4.17
CA PRO A 237 7.77 26.11 5.21
C PRO A 237 9.16 25.87 4.59
N ARG A 238 10.20 26.27 5.29
CA ARG A 238 11.55 25.80 4.97
C ARG A 238 11.66 24.32 5.27
N VAL A 239 11.98 23.50 4.27
CA VAL A 239 12.23 22.07 4.44
C VAL A 239 13.72 21.84 4.61
N GLN A 240 14.16 21.44 5.81
CA GLN A 240 15.56 21.19 6.13
C GLN A 240 15.85 19.69 5.99
N PRO A 241 16.83 19.29 5.14
CA PRO A 241 17.27 17.90 5.08
C PRO A 241 18.01 17.51 6.35
N ILE A 242 17.74 16.28 6.83
CA ILE A 242 18.46 15.69 7.98
C ILE A 242 18.81 14.23 7.68
N ALA A 243 19.77 13.69 8.40
CA ALA A 243 20.08 12.26 8.35
C ALA A 243 19.09 11.45 9.20
N THR A 244 18.92 10.15 8.86
CA THR A 244 18.11 9.19 9.64
C THR A 244 18.52 9.17 11.12
N ALA A 245 19.80 9.28 11.43
CA ALA A 245 20.32 9.31 12.79
C ALA A 245 19.79 10.49 13.63
N GLU A 246 19.34 11.59 12.99
CA GLU A 246 18.76 12.76 13.64
C GLU A 246 17.26 12.63 13.87
N PHE A 247 16.62 11.57 13.35
CA PHE A 247 15.20 11.27 13.52
C PHE A 247 14.99 9.81 13.94
N PRO A 248 15.36 9.46 15.18
CA PRO A 248 15.24 8.09 15.66
C PRO A 248 13.78 7.64 15.69
N THR A 249 13.52 6.42 15.21
CA THR A 249 12.22 5.76 15.20
C THR A 249 12.31 4.41 15.91
N ALA A 250 11.21 3.88 16.45
CA ALA A 250 11.19 2.59 17.15
C ALA A 250 11.54 1.43 16.20
N ALA A 251 10.96 1.44 15.01
CA ALA A 251 11.28 0.45 13.98
C ALA A 251 12.40 0.95 13.06
N PRO A 252 13.31 0.07 12.60
CA PRO A 252 14.31 0.42 11.59
C PRO A 252 13.62 0.82 10.27
N ARG A 253 14.22 1.78 9.56
CA ARG A 253 13.75 2.21 8.24
C ARG A 253 14.79 1.85 7.18
N PRO A 254 14.39 1.24 6.05
CA PRO A 254 15.32 0.93 4.98
C PRO A 254 15.89 2.23 4.37
N ALA A 255 17.20 2.26 4.16
CA ALA A 255 17.85 3.39 3.48
C ALA A 255 17.46 3.43 1.99
N TYR A 256 17.16 2.28 1.41
CA TYR A 256 16.75 2.13 0.01
C TYR A 256 15.61 1.14 -0.11
N SER A 257 14.44 1.57 -0.59
CA SER A 257 13.26 0.70 -0.76
C SER A 257 12.61 0.81 -2.14
N VAL A 258 13.39 1.14 -3.15
CA VAL A 258 12.91 1.31 -4.53
C VAL A 258 12.55 -0.04 -5.12
N LEU A 259 11.29 -0.23 -5.48
CA LEU A 259 10.76 -1.43 -6.13
C LEU A 259 10.84 -1.31 -7.66
N SER A 260 11.30 -2.35 -8.35
CA SER A 260 11.16 -2.50 -9.80
C SER A 260 9.73 -2.90 -10.14
N THR A 261 9.10 -2.21 -11.09
CA THR A 261 7.73 -2.53 -11.58
C THR A 261 7.74 -3.22 -12.94
N ALA A 262 8.93 -3.59 -13.43
CA ALA A 262 9.10 -4.10 -14.77
C ALA A 262 8.37 -5.44 -15.03
N LYS A 263 8.27 -6.31 -14.01
CA LYS A 263 7.54 -7.58 -14.12
C LYS A 263 6.04 -7.32 -14.30
N LEU A 264 5.47 -6.41 -13.50
CA LEU A 264 4.05 -6.04 -13.59
C LEU A 264 3.73 -5.42 -14.97
N GLU A 265 4.59 -4.53 -15.47
CA GLU A 265 4.43 -3.93 -16.78
C GLU A 265 4.44 -4.99 -17.90
N ARG A 266 5.38 -5.93 -17.86
CA ARG A 266 5.45 -7.03 -18.87
C ARG A 266 4.24 -7.96 -18.81
N SER A 267 3.73 -8.26 -17.59
CA SER A 267 2.65 -9.25 -17.41
C SER A 267 1.26 -8.67 -17.65
N PHE A 268 1.04 -7.39 -17.29
CA PHE A 268 -0.30 -6.78 -17.29
C PHE A 268 -0.37 -5.49 -18.12
N GLY A 269 0.72 -5.00 -18.68
CA GLY A 269 0.75 -3.69 -19.37
C GLY A 269 0.57 -2.48 -18.42
N ILE A 270 0.58 -2.70 -17.11
CA ILE A 270 0.33 -1.67 -16.10
C ILE A 270 1.63 -0.88 -15.85
N LYS A 271 1.61 0.42 -16.15
CA LYS A 271 2.72 1.34 -15.95
C LYS A 271 2.45 2.28 -14.79
N PRO A 272 3.45 2.52 -13.91
CA PRO A 272 3.28 3.53 -12.87
C PRO A 272 3.17 4.93 -13.47
N ARG A 273 2.33 5.77 -12.86
CA ARG A 273 2.20 7.18 -13.25
C ARG A 273 3.35 8.02 -12.67
N PRO A 274 3.75 9.12 -13.36
CA PRO A 274 4.68 10.09 -12.82
C PRO A 274 4.18 10.66 -11.49
N LEU A 275 5.06 10.71 -10.48
CA LEU A 275 4.73 11.17 -9.12
C LEU A 275 4.05 12.54 -9.12
N ARG A 276 4.55 13.49 -9.93
CA ARG A 276 3.99 14.84 -9.98
C ARG A 276 2.52 14.87 -10.40
N ALA A 277 2.12 14.00 -11.33
CA ALA A 277 0.73 13.92 -11.78
C ALA A 277 -0.20 13.40 -10.68
N SER A 278 0.18 12.29 -10.04
CA SER A 278 -0.61 11.67 -8.98
C SER A 278 -0.63 12.51 -7.69
N LEU A 279 0.49 13.20 -7.38
CA LEU A 279 0.59 14.10 -6.24
C LEU A 279 -0.31 15.34 -6.43
N LYS A 280 -0.26 15.95 -7.62
CA LYS A 280 -1.14 17.07 -7.97
C LYS A 280 -2.61 16.70 -7.78
N ALA A 281 -3.07 15.59 -8.35
CA ALA A 281 -4.44 15.13 -8.21
C ALA A 281 -4.84 14.91 -6.73
N THR A 282 -3.91 14.36 -5.92
CA THR A 282 -4.14 14.15 -4.48
C THR A 282 -4.25 15.47 -3.73
N ILE A 283 -3.36 16.43 -3.98
CA ILE A 283 -3.35 17.73 -3.30
C ILE A 283 -4.56 18.58 -3.73
N GLU A 284 -4.89 18.59 -5.01
CA GLU A 284 -6.09 19.23 -5.53
C GLU A 284 -7.35 18.72 -4.84
N ARG A 285 -7.46 17.43 -4.64
CA ARG A 285 -8.57 16.83 -3.90
C ARG A 285 -8.58 17.23 -2.41
N LEU A 286 -7.41 17.35 -1.78
CA LEU A 286 -7.30 17.73 -0.37
C LEU A 286 -7.53 19.23 -0.11
N LEU A 287 -7.10 20.09 -1.04
CA LEU A 287 -7.09 21.54 -0.86
C LEU A 287 -8.16 22.28 -1.69
N GLY A 288 -8.58 21.72 -2.83
CA GLY A 288 -9.54 22.34 -3.77
C GLY A 288 -11.00 22.32 -3.32
N ARG A 289 -11.36 21.63 -2.24
CA ARG A 289 -12.74 21.53 -1.73
C ARG A 289 -13.22 22.75 -0.91
N ARG A 290 -12.46 23.85 -0.84
CA ARG A 290 -12.83 25.01 0.01
C ARG A 290 -13.69 26.11 -0.65
N ASP A 291 -14.06 25.97 -1.92
CA ASP A 291 -14.84 27.01 -2.59
C ASP A 291 -16.30 26.61 -2.93
N LYS A 292 -16.95 25.87 -2.02
CA LYS A 292 -18.43 25.75 -2.02
C LYS A 292 -18.93 25.77 -0.58
N ALA A 293 -18.90 26.96 0.04
CA ALA A 293 -19.65 27.29 1.24
C ALA A 293 -20.31 28.65 1.03
#